data_f6d3ff40dc7a58624d723817486da1dc
#
_entry.id   f6d3ff40dc7a58624d723817486da1dc
#
_cell.length_a   1.000
_cell.length_b   1.000
_cell.length_c   1.000
_cell.angle_alpha   90.00
_cell.angle_beta   90.00
_cell.angle_gamma   90.00
#
_symmetry.space_group_name_H-M   'P 1'
#
loop_
_entity.id
_entity.type
_entity.pdbx_description
1 polymer ?
#
loop_
_entity_poly.entity_id
_entity_poly.type
_entity_poly.pdbx_seq_one_letter_code
_entity_poly.pdbx_strand_id
1 'polypeptide(L)'
;MKKVGIIGNGFVGSAIASGFTLHADVRIYDADERRSTHTFEEVINESEFIFVSVPTPMNIGQGGEIDLSILDQVLQQIEEVNQRTDNIVIVKSTAVPGTTLKYINKHPKLNIVFNPEFLTERTARLDFINTARIVIGAENKELSARVTELYRDRFTATQIIETDTQSAEFIKYMCNCFFSVKVSFMNEMYEMANQKGLNWQSVMTGFLSDGRIGNSHTDVPGHDGSLGYGGKCFPKDINGFIKYFEDNDVKPTVMSASWKKNLEVRQNHDWLKIEGATSNNEGDENE
;
A
#
# COMPACT_ATOMS: atom_id res chain seq x y z
N MET A 1 15.33 14.12 -20.00
CA MET A 1 14.40 13.96 -18.86
C MET A 1 13.84 12.55 -18.97
N LYS A 2 13.86 11.74 -17.87
CA LYS A 2 13.32 10.39 -17.87
C LYS A 2 11.81 10.44 -18.13
N LYS A 3 11.25 9.39 -18.75
CA LYS A 3 9.83 9.29 -19.09
C LYS A 3 9.15 8.35 -18.12
N VAL A 4 8.16 8.85 -17.38
CA VAL A 4 7.43 8.13 -16.33
C VAL A 4 5.98 7.99 -16.72
N GLY A 5 5.51 6.76 -16.83
CA GLY A 5 4.12 6.40 -17.00
C GLY A 5 3.47 6.05 -15.67
N ILE A 6 2.20 6.37 -15.53
CA ILE A 6 1.39 6.02 -14.35
C ILE A 6 0.08 5.39 -14.83
N ILE A 7 -0.20 4.18 -14.35
CA ILE A 7 -1.46 3.47 -14.55
C ILE A 7 -2.17 3.42 -13.20
N GLY A 8 -3.37 4.04 -13.14
CA GLY A 8 -4.13 4.27 -11.92
C GLY A 8 -3.75 5.60 -11.23
N ASN A 9 -4.57 6.63 -11.40
CA ASN A 9 -4.40 7.98 -10.86
C ASN A 9 -5.24 8.22 -9.60
N GLY A 10 -5.26 7.21 -8.71
CA GLY A 10 -5.79 7.33 -7.36
C GLY A 10 -4.87 8.15 -6.44
N PHE A 11 -4.99 7.99 -5.12
CA PHE A 11 -4.16 8.76 -4.18
C PHE A 11 -2.65 8.44 -4.33
N VAL A 12 -2.27 7.19 -4.60
CA VAL A 12 -0.87 6.79 -4.82
C VAL A 12 -0.35 7.32 -6.15
N GLY A 13 -1.06 7.05 -7.26
CA GLY A 13 -0.64 7.51 -8.58
C GLY A 13 -0.52 9.02 -8.69
N SER A 14 -1.48 9.77 -8.11
CA SER A 14 -1.43 11.23 -8.09
C SER A 14 -0.29 11.78 -7.23
N ALA A 15 0.09 11.08 -6.15
CA ALA A 15 1.25 11.44 -5.34
C ALA A 15 2.57 11.24 -6.11
N ILE A 16 2.69 10.12 -6.85
CA ILE A 16 3.84 9.85 -7.72
C ILE A 16 3.92 10.91 -8.83
N ALA A 17 2.80 11.19 -9.53
CA ALA A 17 2.74 12.21 -10.56
C ALA A 17 3.24 13.56 -10.04
N SER A 18 2.68 14.01 -8.90
CA SER A 18 3.08 15.27 -8.27
C SER A 18 4.56 15.29 -7.87
N GLY A 19 5.10 14.15 -7.40
CA GLY A 19 6.49 14.04 -6.99
C GLY A 19 7.48 14.11 -8.14
N PHE A 20 7.12 13.60 -9.32
CA PHE A 20 8.01 13.55 -10.49
C PHE A 20 7.78 14.67 -11.51
N THR A 21 6.69 15.44 -11.45
CA THR A 21 6.33 16.46 -12.47
C THR A 21 7.46 17.41 -12.83
N LEU A 22 8.32 17.79 -11.89
CA LEU A 22 9.46 18.70 -12.16
C LEU A 22 10.75 17.95 -12.55
N HIS A 23 10.78 16.63 -12.50
CA HIS A 23 11.97 15.81 -12.68
C HIS A 23 11.88 14.81 -13.82
N ALA A 24 10.67 14.55 -14.32
CA ALA A 24 10.40 13.59 -15.39
C ALA A 24 9.28 14.12 -16.31
N ASP A 25 9.20 13.56 -17.52
CA ASP A 25 8.06 13.68 -18.42
C ASP A 25 7.03 12.64 -17.97
N VAL A 26 5.91 13.13 -17.39
CA VAL A 26 4.91 12.26 -16.72
C VAL A 26 3.69 12.08 -17.59
N ARG A 27 3.35 10.83 -17.88
CA ARG A 27 2.16 10.38 -18.62
C ARG A 27 1.24 9.61 -17.70
N ILE A 28 -0.05 9.85 -17.77
CA ILE A 28 -1.04 9.27 -16.85
C ILE A 28 -2.17 8.63 -17.64
N TYR A 29 -2.49 7.39 -17.27
CA TYR A 29 -3.70 6.70 -17.66
C TYR A 29 -4.47 6.22 -16.43
N ASP A 30 -5.78 6.37 -16.45
CA ASP A 30 -6.72 5.87 -15.45
C ASP A 30 -7.98 5.33 -16.16
N ALA A 31 -8.68 4.38 -15.58
CA ALA A 31 -9.94 3.87 -16.10
C ALA A 31 -11.03 4.97 -16.16
N ASP A 32 -10.95 5.97 -15.29
CA ASP A 32 -11.70 7.21 -15.41
C ASP A 32 -10.94 8.17 -16.36
N GLU A 33 -11.40 8.31 -17.59
CA GLU A 33 -10.78 9.15 -18.60
C GLU A 33 -10.51 10.59 -18.15
N ARG A 34 -11.34 11.13 -17.23
CA ARG A 34 -11.17 12.48 -16.67
C ARG A 34 -9.88 12.62 -15.85
N ARG A 35 -9.29 11.50 -15.43
CA ARG A 35 -8.03 11.44 -14.67
C ARG A 35 -6.82 11.10 -15.52
N SER A 36 -7.03 10.86 -16.82
CA SER A 36 -5.99 10.53 -17.79
C SER A 36 -5.44 11.78 -18.48
N THR A 37 -4.20 11.70 -18.93
CA THR A 37 -3.56 12.69 -19.80
C THR A 37 -3.15 12.09 -21.15
N HIS A 38 -3.04 10.77 -21.21
CA HIS A 38 -2.60 9.98 -22.37
C HIS A 38 -3.42 8.69 -22.46
N THR A 39 -3.38 8.04 -23.60
CA THR A 39 -3.97 6.70 -23.80
C THR A 39 -3.13 5.64 -23.07
N PHE A 40 -3.70 4.46 -22.87
CA PHE A 40 -3.00 3.34 -22.25
C PHE A 40 -1.73 2.95 -23.02
N GLU A 41 -1.85 2.86 -24.36
CA GLU A 41 -0.75 2.52 -25.25
C GLU A 41 0.37 3.57 -25.24
N GLU A 42 0.04 4.86 -25.22
CA GLU A 42 1.03 5.93 -25.11
C GLU A 42 1.80 5.86 -23.82
N VAL A 43 1.10 5.63 -22.67
CA VAL A 43 1.74 5.49 -21.36
C VAL A 43 2.74 4.34 -21.38
N ILE A 44 2.40 3.20 -22.00
CA ILE A 44 3.27 2.01 -22.01
C ILE A 44 4.43 2.17 -22.98
N ASN A 45 4.16 2.59 -24.21
CA ASN A 45 5.16 2.57 -25.27
C ASN A 45 6.10 3.77 -25.28
N GLU A 46 5.68 4.87 -24.64
CA GLU A 46 6.51 6.08 -24.56
C GLU A 46 7.21 6.29 -23.21
N SER A 47 6.96 5.44 -22.21
CA SER A 47 7.58 5.55 -20.88
C SER A 47 8.72 4.55 -20.70
N GLU A 48 9.73 4.95 -19.94
CA GLU A 48 10.84 4.10 -19.50
C GLU A 48 10.50 3.36 -18.20
N PHE A 49 9.71 4.02 -17.33
CA PHE A 49 9.27 3.52 -16.04
C PHE A 49 7.76 3.65 -15.94
N ILE A 50 7.06 2.56 -15.68
CA ILE A 50 5.61 2.50 -15.66
C ILE A 50 5.17 2.10 -14.25
N PHE A 51 4.64 3.05 -13.49
CA PHE A 51 4.08 2.79 -12.17
C PHE A 51 2.65 2.26 -12.28
N VAL A 52 2.38 1.10 -11.71
CA VAL A 52 1.06 0.50 -11.64
C VAL A 52 0.51 0.65 -10.22
N SER A 53 -0.54 1.45 -10.06
CA SER A 53 -1.13 1.86 -8.78
C SER A 53 -2.64 1.63 -8.77
N VAL A 54 -3.06 0.41 -9.12
CA VAL A 54 -4.48 0.01 -9.20
C VAL A 54 -4.97 -0.57 -7.87
N PRO A 55 -6.29 -0.56 -7.59
CA PRO A 55 -6.85 -1.15 -6.39
C PRO A 55 -6.57 -2.65 -6.28
N THR A 56 -6.32 -3.09 -5.05
CA THR A 56 -6.27 -4.51 -4.64
C THR A 56 -7.15 -4.67 -3.42
N PRO A 57 -8.49 -4.74 -3.59
CA PRO A 57 -9.45 -4.73 -2.50
C PRO A 57 -9.40 -6.01 -1.67
N MET A 58 -9.98 -5.95 -0.46
CA MET A 58 -10.18 -7.11 0.40
C MET A 58 -11.45 -7.85 -0.02
N ASN A 59 -11.37 -9.16 -0.25
CA ASN A 59 -12.53 -10.01 -0.47
C ASN A 59 -13.12 -10.44 0.88
N ILE A 60 -14.26 -9.87 1.25
CA ILE A 60 -14.92 -10.14 2.54
C ILE A 60 -15.43 -11.59 2.58
N GLY A 61 -15.96 -12.11 1.47
CA GLY A 61 -16.49 -13.48 1.37
C GLY A 61 -15.44 -14.58 1.46
N GLN A 62 -14.15 -14.23 1.33
CA GLN A 62 -13.03 -15.19 1.37
C GLN A 62 -12.05 -14.91 2.53
N GLY A 63 -12.57 -14.55 3.69
CA GLY A 63 -11.76 -14.40 4.91
C GLY A 63 -10.74 -13.28 4.87
N GLY A 64 -10.93 -12.27 4.01
CA GLY A 64 -10.03 -11.13 3.89
C GLY A 64 -8.92 -11.32 2.86
N GLU A 65 -8.99 -12.33 2.01
CA GLU A 65 -8.06 -12.51 0.89
C GLU A 65 -8.00 -11.25 0.01
N ILE A 66 -6.81 -10.95 -0.50
CA ILE A 66 -6.62 -9.79 -1.37
C ILE A 66 -7.02 -10.15 -2.81
N ASP A 67 -7.95 -9.40 -3.37
CA ASP A 67 -8.36 -9.52 -4.77
C ASP A 67 -7.33 -8.85 -5.67
N LEU A 68 -6.63 -9.66 -6.44
CA LEU A 68 -5.59 -9.22 -7.38
C LEU A 68 -6.08 -9.15 -8.83
N SER A 69 -7.37 -9.36 -9.09
CA SER A 69 -7.94 -9.49 -10.44
C SER A 69 -7.65 -8.26 -11.32
N ILE A 70 -7.79 -7.05 -10.76
CA ILE A 70 -7.51 -5.80 -11.48
C ILE A 70 -6.02 -5.70 -11.83
N LEU A 71 -5.13 -6.03 -10.89
CA LEU A 71 -3.69 -6.00 -11.11
C LEU A 71 -3.27 -7.04 -12.16
N ASP A 72 -3.82 -8.24 -12.09
CA ASP A 72 -3.59 -9.31 -13.06
C ASP A 72 -4.01 -8.91 -14.48
N GLN A 73 -5.21 -8.35 -14.62
CA GLN A 73 -5.73 -7.85 -15.89
C GLN A 73 -4.86 -6.73 -16.46
N VAL A 74 -4.44 -5.78 -15.64
CA VAL A 74 -3.61 -4.65 -16.09
C VAL A 74 -2.24 -5.13 -16.55
N LEU A 75 -1.59 -6.05 -15.83
CA LEU A 75 -0.30 -6.60 -16.25
C LEU A 75 -0.42 -7.38 -17.55
N GLN A 76 -1.50 -8.13 -17.75
CA GLN A 76 -1.78 -8.80 -19.01
C GLN A 76 -1.95 -7.80 -20.15
N GLN A 77 -2.76 -6.76 -19.98
CA GLN A 77 -2.96 -5.71 -20.99
C GLN A 77 -1.65 -4.98 -21.32
N ILE A 78 -0.79 -4.72 -20.31
CA ILE A 78 0.54 -4.14 -20.55
C ILE A 78 1.35 -5.06 -21.45
N GLU A 79 1.41 -6.37 -21.17
CA GLU A 79 2.19 -7.31 -21.96
C GLU A 79 1.70 -7.41 -23.41
N GLU A 80 0.38 -7.31 -23.62
CA GLU A 80 -0.25 -7.39 -24.95
C GLU A 80 0.10 -6.20 -25.86
N VAL A 81 0.16 -4.98 -25.30
CA VAL A 81 0.40 -3.74 -26.09
C VAL A 81 1.83 -3.25 -26.03
N ASN A 82 2.67 -3.79 -25.15
CA ASN A 82 4.04 -3.35 -24.96
C ASN A 82 4.93 -3.74 -26.15
N GLN A 83 5.43 -2.73 -26.86
CA GLN A 83 6.36 -2.89 -27.98
C GLN A 83 7.82 -2.70 -27.56
N ARG A 84 8.08 -2.38 -26.30
CA ARG A 84 9.41 -2.14 -25.75
C ARG A 84 9.90 -3.35 -24.95
N THR A 85 11.22 -3.54 -24.95
CA THR A 85 11.88 -4.56 -24.15
C THR A 85 12.70 -3.99 -22.98
N ASP A 86 12.81 -2.67 -22.92
CA ASP A 86 13.69 -1.96 -21.99
C ASP A 86 12.96 -1.15 -20.93
N ASN A 87 11.63 -0.99 -21.03
CA ASN A 87 10.83 -0.34 -19.99
C ASN A 87 10.68 -1.23 -18.75
N ILE A 88 10.42 -0.60 -17.61
CA ILE A 88 10.27 -1.28 -16.32
C ILE A 88 8.87 -1.01 -15.78
N VAL A 89 8.14 -2.07 -15.50
CA VAL A 89 6.84 -2.02 -14.82
C VAL A 89 7.06 -2.07 -13.32
N ILE A 90 6.69 -1.01 -12.62
CA ILE A 90 6.89 -0.83 -11.18
C ILE A 90 5.54 -0.99 -10.47
N VAL A 91 5.33 -2.15 -9.86
CA VAL A 91 4.10 -2.43 -9.12
C VAL A 91 4.12 -1.71 -7.78
N LYS A 92 3.14 -0.82 -7.58
CA LYS A 92 2.91 -0.07 -6.34
C LYS A 92 1.73 -0.64 -5.53
N SER A 93 0.82 -1.33 -6.20
CA SER A 93 -0.35 -1.95 -5.56
C SER A 93 0.08 -2.94 -4.49
N THR A 94 -0.55 -2.88 -3.32
CA THR A 94 -0.22 -3.79 -2.22
C THR A 94 -0.60 -5.23 -2.58
N ALA A 95 0.34 -6.15 -2.41
CA ALA A 95 0.19 -7.56 -2.74
C ALA A 95 0.87 -8.43 -1.67
N VAL A 96 0.31 -9.60 -1.37
CA VAL A 96 0.90 -10.54 -0.41
C VAL A 96 2.24 -11.08 -0.91
N PRO A 97 3.18 -11.42 0.00
CA PRO A 97 4.52 -11.86 -0.37
C PRO A 97 4.51 -13.05 -1.35
N GLY A 98 5.30 -12.93 -2.42
CA GLY A 98 5.40 -13.89 -3.51
C GLY A 98 4.50 -13.58 -4.72
N THR A 99 3.63 -12.57 -4.63
CA THR A 99 2.74 -12.17 -5.74
C THR A 99 3.54 -11.62 -6.92
N THR A 100 4.45 -10.69 -6.69
CA THR A 100 5.25 -10.11 -7.77
C THR A 100 6.14 -11.15 -8.45
N LEU A 101 6.71 -12.08 -7.69
CA LEU A 101 7.48 -13.19 -8.27
C LEU A 101 6.61 -14.09 -9.18
N LYS A 102 5.35 -14.36 -8.80
CA LYS A 102 4.41 -15.07 -9.67
C LYS A 102 4.14 -14.28 -10.97
N TYR A 103 4.01 -12.96 -10.89
CA TYR A 103 3.80 -12.12 -12.09
C TYR A 103 5.04 -12.06 -12.98
N ILE A 104 6.24 -11.99 -12.42
CA ILE A 104 7.50 -12.10 -13.20
C ILE A 104 7.51 -13.41 -14.01
N ASN A 105 7.15 -14.53 -13.41
CA ASN A 105 7.10 -15.82 -14.07
C ASN A 105 5.95 -15.94 -15.09
N LYS A 106 4.79 -15.31 -14.81
CA LYS A 106 3.61 -15.33 -15.70
C LYS A 106 3.79 -14.43 -16.92
N HIS A 107 4.51 -13.31 -16.78
CA HIS A 107 4.73 -12.29 -17.81
C HIS A 107 6.21 -12.11 -18.13
N PRO A 108 6.87 -13.12 -18.75
CA PRO A 108 8.33 -13.12 -18.95
C PRO A 108 8.83 -12.05 -19.92
N LYS A 109 7.94 -11.39 -20.66
CA LYS A 109 8.28 -10.26 -21.53
C LYS A 109 8.35 -8.92 -20.80
N LEU A 110 7.85 -8.84 -19.55
CA LEU A 110 7.83 -7.63 -18.76
C LEU A 110 9.00 -7.61 -17.77
N ASN A 111 9.66 -6.48 -17.66
CA ASN A 111 10.61 -6.21 -16.57
C ASN A 111 9.82 -5.70 -15.35
N ILE A 112 9.50 -6.56 -14.41
CA ILE A 112 8.67 -6.21 -13.26
C ILE A 112 9.52 -6.00 -12.01
N VAL A 113 9.25 -4.88 -11.30
CA VAL A 113 9.84 -4.52 -10.00
C VAL A 113 8.71 -4.18 -9.04
N PHE A 114 8.84 -4.54 -7.79
CA PHE A 114 7.92 -4.14 -6.72
C PHE A 114 8.49 -2.94 -5.96
N ASN A 115 7.66 -1.92 -5.76
CA ASN A 115 8.06 -0.73 -5.02
C ASN A 115 6.89 -0.27 -4.12
N PRO A 116 6.82 -0.76 -2.88
CA PRO A 116 5.72 -0.43 -1.97
C PRO A 116 5.62 1.07 -1.69
N GLU A 117 4.43 1.52 -1.33
CA GLU A 117 4.17 2.85 -0.83
C GLU A 117 4.00 2.82 0.71
N PHE A 118 4.31 3.92 1.37
CA PHE A 118 4.15 4.11 2.83
C PHE A 118 3.45 5.44 3.10
N LEU A 119 2.45 5.76 2.27
CA LEU A 119 1.75 7.03 2.27
C LEU A 119 0.51 6.95 3.17
N THR A 120 0.19 8.05 3.82
CA THR A 120 -1.12 8.25 4.45
C THR A 120 -2.05 8.86 3.40
N GLU A 121 -3.22 8.29 3.17
CA GLU A 121 -4.14 8.74 2.11
C GLU A 121 -4.38 10.25 2.15
N ARG A 122 -4.59 10.80 3.35
CA ARG A 122 -4.85 12.22 3.60
C ARG A 122 -3.69 13.14 3.21
N THR A 123 -2.45 12.69 3.36
CA THR A 123 -1.22 13.47 3.15
C THR A 123 -0.32 12.89 2.06
N ALA A 124 -0.86 12.03 1.21
CA ALA A 124 -0.10 11.19 0.28
C ALA A 124 0.94 11.96 -0.57
N ARG A 125 0.57 13.15 -1.09
CA ARG A 125 1.50 13.98 -1.87
C ARG A 125 2.66 14.51 -1.03
N LEU A 126 2.39 14.96 0.19
CA LEU A 126 3.42 15.46 1.10
C LEU A 126 4.30 14.31 1.58
N ASP A 127 3.70 13.16 1.90
CA ASP A 127 4.42 11.97 2.35
C ASP A 127 5.33 11.44 1.24
N PHE A 128 4.89 11.48 -0.02
CA PHE A 128 5.74 11.10 -1.15
C PHE A 128 6.92 12.04 -1.32
N ILE A 129 6.68 13.36 -1.26
CA ILE A 129 7.74 14.38 -1.41
C ILE A 129 8.76 14.31 -0.28
N ASN A 130 8.30 14.01 0.95
CA ASN A 130 9.12 13.94 2.16
C ASN A 130 9.44 12.51 2.57
N THR A 131 9.43 11.56 1.64
CA THR A 131 9.61 10.15 1.97
C THR A 131 10.92 9.90 2.70
N ALA A 132 10.84 9.22 3.85
CA ALA A 132 12.01 8.89 4.67
C ALA A 132 12.82 7.72 4.09
N ARG A 133 12.19 6.85 3.32
CA ARG A 133 12.81 5.68 2.69
C ARG A 133 12.07 5.27 1.42
N ILE A 134 12.80 4.63 0.53
CA ILE A 134 12.27 3.98 -0.67
C ILE A 134 12.70 2.52 -0.62
N VAL A 135 11.77 1.58 -0.79
CA VAL A 135 12.06 0.14 -0.85
C VAL A 135 11.87 -0.31 -2.30
N ILE A 136 12.85 -1.01 -2.85
CA ILE A 136 12.82 -1.55 -4.21
C ILE A 136 13.03 -3.05 -4.11
N GLY A 137 12.01 -3.82 -4.51
CA GLY A 137 12.05 -5.27 -4.61
C GLY A 137 12.24 -5.71 -6.05
N ALA A 138 13.35 -6.35 -6.36
CA ALA A 138 13.63 -6.84 -7.70
C ALA A 138 14.47 -8.12 -7.67
N GLU A 139 14.16 -9.08 -8.55
CA GLU A 139 14.98 -10.29 -8.74
C GLU A 139 16.22 -10.01 -9.60
N ASN A 140 16.16 -8.97 -10.43
CA ASN A 140 17.24 -8.55 -11.29
C ASN A 140 17.90 -7.27 -10.76
N LYS A 141 19.20 -7.33 -10.46
CA LYS A 141 19.99 -6.19 -9.93
C LYS A 141 20.09 -5.02 -10.90
N GLU A 142 20.07 -5.25 -12.20
CA GLU A 142 20.12 -4.18 -13.20
C GLU A 142 18.80 -3.38 -13.18
N LEU A 143 17.66 -4.06 -13.07
CA LEU A 143 16.35 -3.41 -12.93
C LEU A 143 16.27 -2.60 -11.63
N SER A 144 16.74 -3.17 -10.51
CA SER A 144 16.85 -2.47 -9.23
C SER A 144 17.67 -1.20 -9.34
N ALA A 145 18.85 -1.29 -9.94
CA ALA A 145 19.76 -0.15 -10.12
C ALA A 145 19.14 0.96 -10.97
N ARG A 146 18.44 0.63 -12.07
CA ARG A 146 17.74 1.61 -12.90
C ARG A 146 16.62 2.32 -12.17
N VAL A 147 15.83 1.60 -11.36
CA VAL A 147 14.78 2.20 -10.53
C VAL A 147 15.40 3.05 -9.41
N THR A 148 16.50 2.60 -8.81
CA THR A 148 17.29 3.38 -7.83
C THR A 148 17.75 4.71 -8.45
N GLU A 149 18.29 4.68 -9.66
CA GLU A 149 18.71 5.90 -10.37
C GLU A 149 17.53 6.85 -10.65
N LEU A 150 16.36 6.34 -11.07
CA LEU A 150 15.15 7.17 -11.22
C LEU A 150 14.83 7.92 -9.92
N TYR A 151 14.87 7.22 -8.79
CA TYR A 151 14.58 7.84 -7.51
C TYR A 151 15.67 8.80 -7.04
N ARG A 152 16.95 8.50 -7.31
CA ARG A 152 18.09 9.40 -6.96
C ARG A 152 18.04 10.72 -7.66
N ASP A 153 17.55 10.78 -8.89
CA ASP A 153 17.38 12.04 -9.63
C ASP A 153 16.44 13.04 -8.89
N ARG A 154 15.52 12.51 -8.10
CA ARG A 154 14.54 13.31 -7.35
C ARG A 154 14.85 13.37 -5.84
N PHE A 155 15.30 12.27 -5.25
CA PHE A 155 15.45 12.07 -3.81
C PHE A 155 16.92 11.80 -3.47
N THR A 156 17.76 12.81 -3.55
CA THR A 156 19.22 12.67 -3.45
C THR A 156 19.72 12.15 -2.11
N ALA A 157 19.02 12.46 -1.00
CA ALA A 157 19.41 12.11 0.36
C ALA A 157 18.54 11.01 0.99
N THR A 158 17.46 10.56 0.33
CA THR A 158 16.56 9.54 0.88
C THR A 158 17.23 8.18 0.91
N GLN A 159 17.06 7.43 1.99
CA GLN A 159 17.52 6.05 2.07
C GLN A 159 16.79 5.18 1.05
N ILE A 160 17.54 4.47 0.21
CA ILE A 160 17.00 3.45 -0.70
C ILE A 160 17.43 2.07 -0.19
N ILE A 161 16.46 1.17 -0.06
CA ILE A 161 16.63 -0.20 0.40
C ILE A 161 16.31 -1.10 -0.80
N GLU A 162 17.32 -1.78 -1.30
CA GLU A 162 17.20 -2.73 -2.40
C GLU A 162 17.14 -4.15 -1.83
N THR A 163 16.15 -4.94 -2.24
CA THR A 163 15.93 -6.32 -1.80
C THR A 163 15.21 -7.14 -2.88
N ASP A 164 14.89 -8.40 -2.61
CA ASP A 164 14.02 -9.22 -3.45
C ASP A 164 12.54 -8.77 -3.36
N THR A 165 11.72 -9.23 -4.29
CA THR A 165 10.31 -8.83 -4.37
C THR A 165 9.51 -9.28 -3.16
N GLN A 166 9.71 -10.51 -2.68
CA GLN A 166 8.98 -11.05 -1.53
C GLN A 166 9.29 -10.31 -0.24
N SER A 167 10.56 -9.99 -0.01
CA SER A 167 10.98 -9.19 1.14
C SER A 167 10.40 -7.78 1.10
N ALA A 168 10.33 -7.15 -0.07
CA ALA A 168 9.73 -5.83 -0.21
C ALA A 168 8.21 -5.84 0.04
N GLU A 169 7.50 -6.86 -0.44
CA GLU A 169 6.08 -7.10 -0.16
C GLU A 169 5.86 -7.33 1.34
N PHE A 170 6.69 -8.17 1.97
CA PHE A 170 6.62 -8.44 3.41
C PHE A 170 6.83 -7.17 4.25
N ILE A 171 7.82 -6.33 3.90
CA ILE A 171 8.08 -5.04 4.58
C ILE A 171 6.83 -4.16 4.56
N LYS A 172 6.10 -4.08 3.45
CA LYS A 172 4.86 -3.30 3.35
C LYS A 172 3.82 -3.77 4.35
N TYR A 173 3.52 -5.07 4.35
CA TYR A 173 2.54 -5.65 5.26
C TYR A 173 2.97 -5.53 6.72
N MET A 174 4.23 -5.81 7.02
CA MET A 174 4.78 -5.70 8.36
C MET A 174 4.58 -4.30 8.95
N CYS A 175 4.82 -3.24 8.17
CA CYS A 175 4.60 -1.87 8.62
C CYS A 175 3.12 -1.60 8.93
N ASN A 176 2.21 -1.93 8.01
CA ASN A 176 0.79 -1.64 8.19
C ASN A 176 0.17 -2.47 9.32
N CYS A 177 0.53 -3.75 9.43
CA CYS A 177 0.07 -4.61 10.51
C CYS A 177 0.64 -4.17 11.88
N PHE A 178 1.90 -3.73 11.94
CA PHE A 178 2.47 -3.18 13.16
C PHE A 178 1.69 -1.94 13.63
N PHE A 179 1.35 -1.02 12.73
CA PHE A 179 0.55 0.14 13.08
C PHE A 179 -0.88 -0.24 13.50
N SER A 180 -1.50 -1.23 12.85
CA SER A 180 -2.81 -1.75 13.26
C SER A 180 -2.78 -2.32 14.69
N VAL A 181 -1.77 -3.11 15.02
CA VAL A 181 -1.54 -3.64 16.38
C VAL A 181 -1.32 -2.52 17.37
N LYS A 182 -0.51 -1.52 17.01
CA LYS A 182 -0.25 -0.35 17.86
C LYS A 182 -1.53 0.43 18.18
N VAL A 183 -2.37 0.69 17.18
CA VAL A 183 -3.67 1.37 17.38
C VAL A 183 -4.56 0.56 18.31
N SER A 184 -4.66 -0.76 18.13
CA SER A 184 -5.45 -1.63 19.00
C SER A 184 -4.96 -1.59 20.44
N PHE A 185 -3.64 -1.68 20.65
CA PHE A 185 -3.02 -1.55 21.98
C PHE A 185 -3.34 -0.20 22.64
N MET A 186 -3.23 0.91 21.89
CA MET A 186 -3.51 2.25 22.41
C MET A 186 -4.99 2.39 22.82
N ASN A 187 -5.91 1.81 22.06
CA ASN A 187 -7.34 1.81 22.39
C ASN A 187 -7.62 1.00 23.66
N GLU A 188 -6.97 -0.14 23.85
CA GLU A 188 -7.07 -0.95 25.08
C GLU A 188 -6.61 -0.15 26.33
N MET A 189 -5.47 0.53 26.22
CA MET A 189 -4.96 1.40 27.29
C MET A 189 -5.89 2.58 27.57
N TYR A 190 -6.47 3.19 26.53
CA TYR A 190 -7.43 4.28 26.65
C TYR A 190 -8.69 3.86 27.37
N GLU A 191 -9.27 2.70 27.04
CA GLU A 191 -10.44 2.15 27.74
C GLU A 191 -10.18 1.98 29.24
N MET A 192 -9.04 1.37 29.61
CA MET A 192 -8.70 1.19 31.03
C MET A 192 -8.47 2.52 31.74
N ALA A 193 -7.81 3.48 31.08
CA ALA A 193 -7.60 4.82 31.64
C ALA A 193 -8.93 5.52 31.93
N ASN A 194 -9.87 5.47 30.98
CA ASN A 194 -11.22 6.04 31.16
C ASN A 194 -11.97 5.34 32.28
N GLN A 195 -11.96 4.02 32.34
CA GLN A 195 -12.62 3.26 33.42
C GLN A 195 -12.09 3.62 34.81
N LYS A 196 -10.82 3.96 34.92
CA LYS A 196 -10.15 4.34 36.18
C LYS A 196 -10.18 5.85 36.44
N GLY A 197 -10.73 6.66 35.52
CA GLY A 197 -10.77 8.12 35.66
C GLY A 197 -9.38 8.77 35.60
N LEU A 198 -8.42 8.14 34.87
CA LEU A 198 -7.07 8.68 34.72
C LEU A 198 -7.07 9.86 33.73
N ASN A 199 -6.17 10.80 33.95
CA ASN A 199 -5.95 11.88 32.97
C ASN A 199 -5.13 11.32 31.79
N TRP A 200 -5.84 11.01 30.69
CA TRP A 200 -5.23 10.41 29.50
C TRP A 200 -4.11 11.27 28.90
N GLN A 201 -4.27 12.60 28.88
CA GLN A 201 -3.23 13.49 28.37
C GLN A 201 -1.93 13.39 29.19
N SER A 202 -2.03 13.30 30.52
CA SER A 202 -0.86 13.12 31.38
C SER A 202 -0.21 11.74 31.18
N VAL A 203 -1.03 10.68 31.01
CA VAL A 203 -0.56 9.35 30.70
C VAL A 203 0.24 9.36 29.39
N MET A 204 -0.33 9.96 28.33
CA MET A 204 0.32 10.04 27.02
C MET A 204 1.60 10.88 27.05
N THR A 205 1.61 11.98 27.78
CA THR A 205 2.83 12.78 27.94
C THR A 205 3.96 11.97 28.59
N GLY A 206 3.65 11.23 29.64
CA GLY A 206 4.63 10.34 30.30
C GLY A 206 5.08 9.20 29.39
N PHE A 207 4.12 8.54 28.72
CA PHE A 207 4.41 7.43 27.80
C PHE A 207 5.31 7.83 26.63
N LEU A 208 4.98 8.94 25.95
CA LEU A 208 5.73 9.41 24.79
C LEU A 208 7.06 10.10 25.15
N SER A 209 7.32 10.37 26.45
CA SER A 209 8.61 10.90 26.89
C SER A 209 9.74 9.86 26.79
N ASP A 210 9.42 8.56 26.66
CA ASP A 210 10.41 7.54 26.36
C ASP A 210 10.83 7.64 24.89
N GLY A 211 12.07 8.06 24.63
CA GLY A 211 12.60 8.26 23.28
C GLY A 211 12.64 7.02 22.38
N ARG A 212 12.34 5.83 22.93
CA ARG A 212 12.21 4.58 22.16
C ARG A 212 10.80 4.42 21.55
N ILE A 213 9.84 5.22 22.00
CA ILE A 213 8.44 5.16 21.56
C ILE A 213 8.19 6.27 20.54
N GLY A 214 7.99 5.88 19.27
CA GLY A 214 7.55 6.83 18.24
C GLY A 214 6.09 7.23 18.45
N ASN A 215 5.75 8.50 18.22
CA ASN A 215 4.41 9.06 18.44
C ASN A 215 3.39 8.75 17.32
N SER A 216 3.83 8.19 16.19
CA SER A 216 2.93 7.83 15.09
C SER A 216 1.92 6.76 15.51
N HIS A 217 0.63 6.96 15.18
CA HIS A 217 -0.48 6.02 15.47
C HIS A 217 -0.72 5.77 16.98
N THR A 218 -0.56 6.80 17.81
CA THR A 218 -0.80 6.74 19.26
C THR A 218 -2.04 7.51 19.70
N ASP A 219 -2.63 8.31 18.83
CA ASP A 219 -3.78 9.13 19.14
C ASP A 219 -5.05 8.28 19.34
N VAL A 220 -5.76 8.50 20.46
CA VAL A 220 -7.05 7.89 20.77
C VAL A 220 -7.95 8.98 21.38
N PRO A 221 -9.11 9.30 20.76
CA PRO A 221 -9.57 8.83 19.43
C PRO A 221 -8.63 9.18 18.29
N GLY A 222 -8.75 8.45 17.19
CA GLY A 222 -8.01 8.73 15.97
C GLY A 222 -8.33 10.09 15.34
N HIS A 223 -7.66 10.44 14.26
CA HIS A 223 -7.84 11.72 13.56
C HIS A 223 -9.26 11.94 12.99
N ASP A 224 -10.02 10.87 12.79
CA ASP A 224 -11.42 10.86 12.36
C ASP A 224 -12.42 10.94 13.52
N GLY A 225 -11.93 11.10 14.74
CA GLY A 225 -12.72 11.14 15.97
C GLY A 225 -13.22 9.76 16.43
N SER A 226 -12.86 8.67 15.74
CA SER A 226 -13.31 7.33 16.05
C SER A 226 -12.25 6.55 16.85
N LEU A 227 -12.70 5.53 17.56
CA LEU A 227 -11.82 4.52 18.16
C LEU A 227 -11.39 3.51 17.08
N GLY A 228 -10.27 2.84 17.31
CA GLY A 228 -9.73 1.86 16.38
C GLY A 228 -9.18 2.46 15.09
N TYR A 229 -9.05 1.63 14.07
CA TYR A 229 -8.58 2.01 12.73
C TYR A 229 -9.59 1.63 11.65
N GLY A 230 -9.65 2.44 10.60
CA GLY A 230 -10.50 2.28 9.43
C GLY A 230 -9.77 2.65 8.14
N GLY A 231 -10.51 3.12 7.14
CA GLY A 231 -9.99 3.47 5.84
C GLY A 231 -9.69 2.25 4.95
N LYS A 232 -9.04 2.47 3.81
CA LYS A 232 -8.77 1.41 2.82
C LYS A 232 -7.65 0.45 3.21
N CYS A 233 -6.65 0.90 3.98
CA CYS A 233 -5.37 0.19 4.07
C CYS A 233 -5.33 -0.79 5.25
N PHE A 234 -5.47 -0.31 6.49
CA PHE A 234 -5.24 -1.14 7.67
C PHE A 234 -6.20 -2.31 7.79
N PRO A 235 -7.55 -2.15 7.62
CA PRO A 235 -8.47 -3.28 7.66
C PRO A 235 -8.14 -4.34 6.60
N LYS A 236 -7.84 -3.89 5.38
CA LYS A 236 -7.48 -4.77 4.27
C LYS A 236 -6.17 -5.50 4.52
N ASP A 237 -5.12 -4.76 4.89
CA ASP A 237 -3.77 -5.32 4.99
C ASP A 237 -3.65 -6.27 6.18
N ILE A 238 -4.28 -5.97 7.34
CA ILE A 238 -4.23 -6.90 8.47
C ILE A 238 -4.97 -8.20 8.18
N ASN A 239 -6.14 -8.16 7.53
CA ASN A 239 -6.89 -9.37 7.17
C ASN A 239 -6.16 -10.17 6.09
N GLY A 240 -5.66 -9.52 5.03
CA GLY A 240 -4.88 -10.18 3.99
C GLY A 240 -3.62 -10.85 4.54
N PHE A 241 -2.97 -10.23 5.54
CA PHE A 241 -1.76 -10.80 6.13
C PHE A 241 -2.07 -11.90 7.17
N ILE A 242 -3.19 -11.81 7.89
CA ILE A 242 -3.71 -12.92 8.71
C ILE A 242 -3.92 -14.14 7.82
N LYS A 243 -4.66 -14.00 6.73
CA LYS A 243 -4.92 -15.06 5.77
C LYS A 243 -3.62 -15.65 5.20
N TYR A 244 -2.67 -14.78 4.78
CA TYR A 244 -1.37 -15.22 4.29
C TYR A 244 -0.60 -16.07 5.31
N PHE A 245 -0.63 -15.72 6.60
CA PHE A 245 0.01 -16.50 7.66
C PHE A 245 -0.67 -17.84 7.85
N GLU A 246 -2.00 -17.88 7.86
CA GLU A 246 -2.80 -19.12 8.00
C GLU A 246 -2.54 -20.08 6.84
N ASP A 247 -2.46 -19.56 5.60
CA ASP A 247 -2.16 -20.33 4.40
C ASP A 247 -0.73 -20.91 4.38
N ASN A 248 0.15 -20.38 5.24
CA ASN A 248 1.51 -20.87 5.42
C ASN A 248 1.74 -21.58 6.76
N ASP A 249 0.68 -22.08 7.41
CA ASP A 249 0.71 -22.81 8.67
C ASP A 249 1.36 -22.03 9.85
N VAL A 250 1.33 -20.70 9.80
CA VAL A 250 1.81 -19.84 10.89
C VAL A 250 0.63 -19.14 11.56
N LYS A 251 0.47 -19.34 12.87
CA LYS A 251 -0.65 -18.76 13.63
C LYS A 251 -0.46 -17.26 13.88
N PRO A 252 -1.29 -16.36 13.32
CA PRO A 252 -1.15 -14.91 13.45
C PRO A 252 -1.82 -14.35 14.72
N THR A 253 -1.50 -14.89 15.90
CA THR A 253 -2.23 -14.62 17.16
C THR A 253 -2.33 -13.13 17.50
N VAL A 254 -1.24 -12.37 17.36
CA VAL A 254 -1.21 -10.93 17.71
C VAL A 254 -2.06 -10.11 16.74
N MET A 255 -1.95 -10.38 15.44
CA MET A 255 -2.72 -9.68 14.41
C MET A 255 -4.22 -9.99 14.54
N SER A 256 -4.57 -11.26 14.77
CA SER A 256 -5.97 -11.68 14.97
C SER A 256 -6.59 -11.03 16.22
N ALA A 257 -5.83 -10.92 17.32
CA ALA A 257 -6.26 -10.23 18.52
C ALA A 257 -6.45 -8.72 18.26
N SER A 258 -5.54 -8.09 17.52
CA SER A 258 -5.66 -6.68 17.12
C SER A 258 -6.90 -6.44 16.26
N TRP A 259 -7.15 -7.28 15.26
CA TRP A 259 -8.35 -7.17 14.43
C TRP A 259 -9.63 -7.33 15.24
N LYS A 260 -9.70 -8.34 16.12
CA LYS A 260 -10.82 -8.52 17.04
C LYS A 260 -11.05 -7.27 17.90
N LYS A 261 -9.99 -6.72 18.51
CA LYS A 261 -10.09 -5.48 19.30
C LYS A 261 -10.59 -4.30 18.47
N ASN A 262 -10.15 -4.19 17.21
CA ASN A 262 -10.63 -3.13 16.32
C ASN A 262 -12.14 -3.22 16.08
N LEU A 263 -12.67 -4.43 15.83
CA LEU A 263 -14.11 -4.65 15.65
C LEU A 263 -14.92 -4.35 16.93
N GLU A 264 -14.35 -4.56 18.12
CA GLU A 264 -14.99 -4.25 19.40
C GLU A 264 -15.13 -2.75 19.63
N VAL A 265 -14.09 -1.96 19.31
CA VAL A 265 -14.06 -0.51 19.65
C VAL A 265 -14.58 0.39 18.54
N ARG A 266 -14.40 0.00 17.26
CA ARG A 266 -14.78 0.82 16.11
C ARG A 266 -16.22 0.52 15.67
N GLN A 267 -17.12 1.48 15.87
CA GLN A 267 -18.52 1.36 15.47
C GLN A 267 -18.73 1.63 13.96
N ASN A 268 -17.93 2.51 13.38
CA ASN A 268 -18.02 2.84 11.96
C ASN A 268 -17.03 1.99 11.14
N HIS A 269 -17.56 0.94 10.51
CA HIS A 269 -16.81 0.08 9.60
C HIS A 269 -16.76 0.72 8.19
N ASP A 270 -16.13 1.90 8.11
CA ASP A 270 -16.07 2.74 6.92
C ASP A 270 -15.47 2.04 5.69
N TRP A 271 -14.54 1.10 5.87
CA TRP A 271 -13.97 0.29 4.78
C TRP A 271 -15.01 -0.51 3.97
N LEU A 272 -16.18 -0.81 4.53
CA LEU A 272 -17.28 -1.47 3.81
C LEU A 272 -17.99 -0.55 2.81
N LYS A 273 -17.78 0.76 2.93
CA LYS A 273 -18.44 1.81 2.12
C LYS A 273 -17.45 2.57 1.23
N ILE A 274 -16.16 2.41 1.46
CA ILE A 274 -15.13 3.11 0.70
C ILE A 274 -14.86 2.34 -0.59
N GLU A 275 -15.08 2.98 -1.72
CA GLU A 275 -14.84 2.41 -3.05
C GLU A 275 -13.41 1.86 -3.18
N GLY A 276 -13.29 0.61 -3.62
CA GLY A 276 -12.02 -0.09 -3.81
C GLY A 276 -11.31 -0.52 -2.51
N ALA A 277 -11.99 -0.49 -1.35
CA ALA A 277 -11.48 -1.08 -0.11
C ALA A 277 -11.84 -2.57 -0.02
N THR A 278 -13.02 -2.93 -0.52
CA THR A 278 -13.53 -4.31 -0.53
C THR A 278 -13.99 -4.69 -1.94
N SER A 279 -13.88 -5.98 -2.27
CA SER A 279 -14.57 -6.60 -3.40
C SER A 279 -15.70 -7.47 -2.87
N ASN A 280 -16.87 -7.38 -3.52
CA ASN A 280 -17.96 -8.30 -3.28
C ASN A 280 -17.81 -9.40 -4.35
N ASN A 281 -17.75 -10.67 -3.95
CA ASN A 281 -18.11 -11.71 -4.89
C ASN A 281 -19.61 -11.52 -5.19
N GLU A 282 -19.95 -11.29 -6.45
CA GLU A 282 -21.32 -11.39 -6.94
C GLU A 282 -21.79 -12.83 -6.69
N GLY A 283 -22.44 -13.06 -5.54
CA GLY A 283 -22.84 -14.40 -5.09
C GLY A 283 -23.95 -14.42 -4.05
N ASP A 284 -24.34 -13.28 -3.46
CA ASP A 284 -25.43 -13.21 -2.50
C ASP A 284 -26.37 -11.99 -2.77
N GLU A 285 -26.96 -11.94 -3.96
CA GLU A 285 -28.27 -11.33 -4.13
C GLU A 285 -29.31 -12.45 -3.97
N ASN A 286 -29.60 -12.85 -2.72
CA ASN A 286 -30.85 -13.52 -2.31
C ASN A 286 -30.73 -13.93 -0.83
N GLU A 287 -31.10 -12.98 0.06
CA GLU A 287 -31.95 -13.29 1.23
C GLU A 287 -32.45 -11.96 1.85
#